data_a59bfd4fbdb6c568109f82e0e6aa98c5
#
_entry.id   a59bfd4fbdb6c568109f82e0e6aa98c5
#
_cell.length_a   1.000
_cell.length_b   1.000
_cell.length_c   1.000
_cell.angle_alpha   90.00
_cell.angle_beta   90.00
_cell.angle_gamma   90.00
#
_symmetry.space_group_name_H-M   'P 1'
#
loop_
_entity.id
_entity.type
_entity.pdbx_description
1 polymer ?
#
loop_
_entity_poly.entity_id
_entity_poly.type
_entity_poly.pdbx_seq_one_letter_code
_entity_poly.pdbx_strand_id
1 'polypeptide(L)'
;MAGSGTVNPACLTIDGRRIGAGTPPYVIAEVSGNHNNDIDKALAMIDAAKEAGADAVKFQTYTADSLTLPSNKADFQITTGTWAGWNLHELYTEAATPYEWFPQLFERAREVGITLFSSPFDSQSVD
;
A
#
# COMPACT_ATOMS: atom_id res chain seq x y z
N MET A 1 8.52 9.53 48.54
CA MET A 1 9.19 9.92 47.29
C MET A 1 8.69 9.02 46.18
N ALA A 2 7.79 9.53 45.34
CA ALA A 2 7.26 8.80 44.21
C ALA A 2 8.29 8.85 43.08
N GLY A 3 8.86 7.70 42.73
CA GLY A 3 9.74 7.57 41.58
C GLY A 3 8.97 7.91 40.31
N SER A 4 9.36 9.00 39.66
CA SER A 4 8.91 9.31 38.30
C SER A 4 9.48 8.25 37.35
N GLY A 5 8.72 7.18 37.13
CA GLY A 5 9.01 6.26 36.01
C GLY A 5 8.91 7.05 34.71
N THR A 6 10.03 7.46 34.18
CA THR A 6 10.11 7.95 32.79
C THR A 6 9.67 6.81 31.87
N VAL A 7 8.42 6.89 31.43
CA VAL A 7 7.95 6.02 30.31
C VAL A 7 8.85 6.36 29.15
N ASN A 8 9.76 5.44 28.84
CA ASN A 8 10.59 5.57 27.64
C ASN A 8 9.63 5.58 26.44
N PRO A 9 9.54 6.69 25.67
CA PRO A 9 8.58 6.74 24.59
C PRO A 9 8.85 5.57 23.64
N ALA A 10 7.81 4.77 23.41
CA ALA A 10 7.92 3.63 22.50
C ALA A 10 8.47 4.11 21.15
N CYS A 11 9.58 3.57 20.73
CA CYS A 11 10.15 3.81 19.41
C CYS A 11 10.28 2.47 18.69
N LEU A 12 10.08 2.48 17.40
CA LEU A 12 10.29 1.35 16.51
C LEU A 12 11.30 1.72 15.43
N THR A 13 11.78 0.73 14.73
CA THR A 13 12.71 0.93 13.61
C THR A 13 12.15 0.21 12.39
N ILE A 14 12.09 0.92 11.28
CA ILE A 14 11.72 0.36 9.96
C ILE A 14 12.92 0.59 9.05
N ASP A 15 13.48 -0.48 8.51
CA ASP A 15 14.60 -0.47 7.58
C ASP A 15 15.76 0.44 8.05
N GLY A 16 16.15 0.30 9.32
CA GLY A 16 17.22 1.08 9.96
C GLY A 16 16.82 2.50 10.39
N ARG A 17 15.66 3.02 10.00
CA ARG A 17 15.18 4.34 10.40
C ARG A 17 14.35 4.27 11.69
N ARG A 18 14.73 5.05 12.67
CA ARG A 18 14.03 5.16 13.95
C ARG A 18 12.77 6.03 13.81
N ILE A 19 11.66 5.54 14.39
CA ILE A 19 10.36 6.20 14.42
C ILE A 19 9.90 6.31 15.88
N GLY A 20 9.49 7.48 16.30
CA GLY A 20 9.05 7.72 17.67
C GLY A 20 9.04 9.20 18.04
N ALA A 21 8.74 9.47 19.32
CA ALA A 21 8.71 10.85 19.81
C ALA A 21 10.07 11.54 19.60
N GLY A 22 10.03 12.77 19.06
CA GLY A 22 11.23 13.58 18.80
C GLY A 22 11.99 13.21 17.52
N THR A 23 11.47 12.28 16.71
CA THR A 23 12.01 12.02 15.37
C THR A 23 11.11 12.64 14.29
N PRO A 24 11.64 12.98 13.09
CA PRO A 24 10.80 13.37 11.97
C PRO A 24 9.78 12.29 11.62
N PRO A 25 8.59 12.64 11.09
CA PRO A 25 7.60 11.65 10.68
C PRO A 25 8.15 10.71 9.61
N TYR A 26 7.69 9.47 9.64
CA TYR A 26 7.95 8.49 8.59
C TYR A 26 6.88 8.63 7.53
N VAL A 27 7.26 9.05 6.32
CA VAL A 27 6.34 9.36 5.24
C VAL A 27 6.19 8.16 4.32
N ILE A 28 4.97 7.69 4.15
CA ILE A 28 4.64 6.55 3.30
C ILE A 28 3.82 7.07 2.11
N ALA A 29 4.31 6.86 0.90
CA ALA A 29 3.56 7.12 -0.33
C ALA A 29 2.65 5.92 -0.62
N GLU A 30 1.34 6.16 -0.69
CA GLU A 30 0.33 5.14 -1.00
C GLU A 30 0.05 5.09 -2.49
N VAL A 31 0.35 3.96 -3.15
CA VAL A 31 0.06 3.76 -4.59
C VAL A 31 -1.38 3.31 -4.80
N SER A 32 -1.90 2.41 -3.93
CA SER A 32 -3.23 1.82 -4.11
C SER A 32 -3.39 1.19 -5.51
N GLY A 33 -4.54 1.40 -6.16
CA GLY A 33 -4.83 0.98 -7.54
C GLY A 33 -4.52 2.05 -8.61
N ASN A 34 -3.77 3.11 -8.27
CA ASN A 34 -3.54 4.23 -9.19
C ASN A 34 -2.59 3.92 -10.37
N HIS A 35 -2.01 2.73 -10.39
CA HIS A 35 -1.21 2.24 -11.51
C HIS A 35 -2.05 1.90 -12.75
N ASN A 36 -3.40 1.88 -12.66
CA ASN A 36 -4.31 1.61 -13.76
C ASN A 36 -3.96 0.32 -14.54
N ASN A 37 -3.65 -0.75 -13.81
CA ASN A 37 -3.23 -2.05 -14.35
C ASN A 37 -2.06 -1.96 -15.37
N ASP A 38 -1.10 -1.07 -15.10
CA ASP A 38 0.06 -0.77 -15.94
C ASP A 38 1.32 -0.85 -15.06
N ILE A 39 2.16 -1.86 -15.30
CA ILE A 39 3.37 -2.09 -14.49
C ILE A 39 4.39 -0.96 -14.65
N ASP A 40 4.51 -0.37 -15.83
CA ASP A 40 5.46 0.73 -16.05
C ASP A 40 5.07 1.96 -15.24
N LYS A 41 3.76 2.22 -15.08
CA LYS A 41 3.27 3.25 -14.16
C LYS A 41 3.54 2.90 -12.71
N ALA A 42 3.34 1.65 -12.32
CA ALA A 42 3.64 1.21 -10.95
C ALA A 42 5.13 1.42 -10.61
N LEU A 43 6.03 1.07 -11.52
CA LEU A 43 7.48 1.30 -11.38
C LEU A 43 7.81 2.81 -11.31
N ALA A 44 7.22 3.61 -12.20
CA ALA A 44 7.42 5.07 -12.19
C ALA A 44 6.92 5.72 -10.90
N MET A 45 5.86 5.19 -10.26
CA MET A 45 5.38 5.66 -8.97
C MET A 45 6.37 5.39 -7.83
N ILE A 46 7.12 4.28 -7.88
CA ILE A 46 8.21 4.00 -6.92
C ILE A 46 9.30 5.07 -7.07
N ASP A 47 9.70 5.38 -8.30
CA ASP A 47 10.71 6.42 -8.59
C ASP A 47 10.25 7.78 -8.09
N ALA A 48 9.01 8.17 -8.41
CA ALA A 48 8.42 9.44 -7.99
C ALA A 48 8.31 9.55 -6.46
N ALA A 49 7.94 8.47 -5.77
CA ALA A 49 7.91 8.46 -4.31
C ALA A 49 9.30 8.71 -3.72
N LYS A 50 10.34 8.08 -4.29
CA LYS A 50 11.74 8.32 -3.88
C LYS A 50 12.17 9.74 -4.13
N GLU A 51 11.92 10.29 -5.32
CA GLU A 51 12.26 11.67 -5.68
C GLU A 51 11.55 12.69 -4.79
N ALA A 52 10.29 12.42 -4.41
CA ALA A 52 9.52 13.26 -3.50
C ALA A 52 10.03 13.20 -2.04
N GLY A 53 10.96 12.30 -1.72
CA GLY A 53 11.54 12.16 -0.38
C GLY A 53 10.69 11.33 0.57
N ALA A 54 9.79 10.47 0.05
CA ALA A 54 9.09 9.50 0.88
C ALA A 54 10.08 8.47 1.46
N ASP A 55 9.78 7.97 2.65
CA ASP A 55 10.57 6.96 3.32
C ASP A 55 10.23 5.55 2.85
N ALA A 56 8.97 5.35 2.50
CA ALA A 56 8.47 4.10 1.96
C ALA A 56 7.38 4.33 0.92
N VAL A 57 7.15 3.30 0.11
CA VAL A 57 6.01 3.20 -0.81
C VAL A 57 5.16 1.98 -0.43
N LYS A 58 3.84 2.15 -0.43
CA LYS A 58 2.92 1.07 -0.08
C LYS A 58 1.98 0.74 -1.23
N PHE A 59 1.88 -0.54 -1.51
CA PHE A 59 0.91 -1.15 -2.41
C PHE A 59 -0.19 -1.88 -1.63
N GLN A 60 -1.15 -2.42 -2.33
CA GLN A 60 -2.18 -3.31 -1.81
C GLN A 60 -2.14 -4.62 -2.58
N THR A 61 -2.23 -5.74 -1.87
CA THR A 61 -2.19 -7.07 -2.47
C THR A 61 -3.48 -7.79 -2.19
N TYR A 62 -4.34 -7.88 -3.21
CA TYR A 62 -5.63 -8.52 -3.13
C TYR A 62 -6.09 -9.03 -4.50
N THR A 63 -7.09 -9.92 -4.48
CA THR A 63 -7.94 -10.20 -5.63
C THR A 63 -9.34 -9.65 -5.36
N ALA A 64 -10.16 -9.44 -6.38
CA ALA A 64 -11.54 -9.02 -6.16
C ALA A 64 -12.29 -9.97 -5.24
N ASP A 65 -12.06 -11.28 -5.37
CA ASP A 65 -12.68 -12.31 -4.53
C ASP A 65 -12.25 -12.26 -3.06
N SER A 66 -11.06 -11.73 -2.75
CA SER A 66 -10.61 -11.55 -1.36
C SER A 66 -11.24 -10.33 -0.67
N LEU A 67 -11.81 -9.41 -1.43
CA LEU A 67 -12.41 -8.17 -0.91
C LEU A 67 -13.94 -8.18 -0.93
N THR A 68 -14.56 -8.80 -1.94
CA THR A 68 -16.01 -8.71 -2.14
C THR A 68 -16.56 -9.93 -2.85
N LEU A 69 -17.88 -10.02 -2.93
CA LEU A 69 -18.58 -11.05 -3.69
C LEU A 69 -18.93 -10.56 -5.09
N PRO A 70 -18.91 -11.42 -6.12
CA PRO A 70 -19.43 -11.10 -7.45
C PRO A 70 -20.95 -11.00 -7.39
N SER A 71 -21.49 -9.81 -7.15
CA SER A 71 -22.91 -9.58 -6.93
C SER A 71 -23.39 -8.30 -7.59
N ASN A 72 -24.58 -8.38 -8.23
CA ASN A 72 -25.26 -7.22 -8.82
C ASN A 72 -26.35 -6.63 -7.91
N LYS A 73 -26.42 -7.02 -6.63
CA LYS A 73 -27.34 -6.43 -5.67
C LYS A 73 -26.97 -4.97 -5.39
N ALA A 74 -27.94 -4.18 -4.96
CA ALA A 74 -27.79 -2.74 -4.73
C ALA A 74 -26.60 -2.38 -3.81
N ASP A 75 -26.35 -3.18 -2.78
CA ASP A 75 -25.25 -2.97 -1.82
C ASP A 75 -23.85 -3.10 -2.45
N PHE A 76 -23.75 -3.73 -3.63
CA PHE A 76 -22.52 -3.93 -4.38
C PHE A 76 -22.37 -2.99 -5.57
N GLN A 77 -23.35 -2.08 -5.80
CA GLN A 77 -23.33 -1.14 -6.92
C GLN A 77 -22.72 0.20 -6.49
N ILE A 78 -21.84 0.73 -7.35
CA ILE A 78 -21.28 2.05 -7.16
C ILE A 78 -22.18 3.05 -7.87
N THR A 79 -22.82 3.93 -7.10
CA THR A 79 -23.84 4.85 -7.61
C THR A 79 -23.32 6.26 -7.86
N THR A 80 -22.12 6.61 -7.36
CA THR A 80 -21.54 7.95 -7.45
C THR A 80 -20.04 7.92 -7.72
N GLY A 81 -19.49 9.03 -8.18
CA GLY A 81 -18.05 9.20 -8.43
C GLY A 81 -17.59 8.61 -9.75
N THR A 82 -16.27 8.47 -9.90
CA THR A 82 -15.58 8.05 -11.14
C THR A 82 -16.00 6.65 -11.61
N TRP A 83 -16.37 5.77 -10.69
CA TRP A 83 -16.74 4.38 -10.94
C TRP A 83 -18.25 4.14 -10.95
N ALA A 84 -19.06 5.21 -11.02
CA ALA A 84 -20.51 5.08 -11.06
C ALA A 84 -20.96 4.17 -12.23
N GLY A 85 -21.84 3.22 -11.93
CA GLY A 85 -22.31 2.21 -12.87
C GLY A 85 -21.52 0.89 -12.84
N TRP A 86 -20.42 0.83 -12.11
CA TRP A 86 -19.66 -0.41 -11.85
C TRP A 86 -20.16 -1.10 -10.59
N ASN A 87 -19.94 -2.40 -10.48
CA ASN A 87 -20.06 -3.09 -9.20
C ASN A 87 -18.67 -3.17 -8.51
N LEU A 88 -18.69 -3.46 -7.21
CA LEU A 88 -17.44 -3.51 -6.42
C LEU A 88 -16.46 -4.56 -6.93
N HIS A 89 -16.94 -5.73 -7.39
CA HIS A 89 -16.07 -6.78 -7.89
C HIS A 89 -15.34 -6.37 -9.19
N GLU A 90 -16.05 -5.71 -10.11
CA GLU A 90 -15.44 -5.15 -11.34
C GLU A 90 -14.38 -4.12 -10.99
N LEU A 91 -14.70 -3.18 -10.08
CA LEU A 91 -13.74 -2.17 -9.61
C LEU A 91 -12.48 -2.83 -9.04
N TYR A 92 -12.63 -3.77 -8.11
CA TYR A 92 -11.46 -4.41 -7.48
C TYR A 92 -10.68 -5.29 -8.44
N THR A 93 -11.32 -5.87 -9.45
CA THR A 93 -10.64 -6.61 -10.52
C THR A 93 -9.72 -5.67 -11.32
N GLU A 94 -10.21 -4.49 -11.67
CA GLU A 94 -9.43 -3.51 -12.45
C GLU A 94 -8.33 -2.85 -11.61
N ALA A 95 -8.60 -2.58 -10.33
CA ALA A 95 -7.68 -1.85 -9.46
C ALA A 95 -6.63 -2.75 -8.76
N ALA A 96 -6.76 -4.06 -8.83
CA ALA A 96 -5.84 -4.99 -8.17
C ALA A 96 -4.42 -4.88 -8.73
N THR A 97 -3.42 -4.98 -7.83
CA THR A 97 -2.03 -5.17 -8.24
C THR A 97 -1.78 -6.66 -8.48
N PRO A 98 -1.47 -7.09 -9.71
CA PRO A 98 -1.19 -8.49 -10.00
C PRO A 98 -0.05 -9.04 -9.11
N TYR A 99 -0.22 -10.24 -8.54
CA TYR A 99 0.77 -10.83 -7.63
C TYR A 99 2.13 -11.03 -8.30
N GLU A 100 2.13 -11.36 -9.59
CA GLU A 100 3.34 -11.55 -10.40
C GLU A 100 4.18 -10.28 -10.59
N TRP A 101 3.65 -9.09 -10.28
CA TRP A 101 4.41 -7.84 -10.36
C TRP A 101 5.31 -7.62 -9.16
N PHE A 102 4.98 -8.18 -7.99
CA PHE A 102 5.68 -7.88 -6.74
C PHE A 102 7.19 -8.16 -6.79
N PRO A 103 7.71 -9.25 -7.39
CA PRO A 103 9.15 -9.44 -7.52
C PRO A 103 9.85 -8.26 -8.20
N GLN A 104 9.27 -7.74 -9.30
CA GLN A 104 9.82 -6.61 -10.05
C GLN A 104 9.67 -5.28 -9.29
N LEU A 105 8.54 -5.07 -8.60
CA LEU A 105 8.32 -3.89 -7.76
C LEU A 105 9.33 -3.84 -6.61
N PHE A 106 9.57 -4.95 -5.92
CA PHE A 106 10.57 -5.04 -4.85
C PHE A 106 12.00 -4.85 -5.37
N GLU A 107 12.31 -5.37 -6.55
CA GLU A 107 13.61 -5.16 -7.19
C GLU A 107 13.83 -3.67 -7.48
N ARG A 108 12.85 -3.01 -8.10
CA ARG A 108 12.92 -1.57 -8.38
C ARG A 108 13.09 -0.73 -7.11
N ALA A 109 12.33 -1.03 -6.07
CA ALA A 109 12.43 -0.33 -4.79
C ALA A 109 13.84 -0.46 -4.19
N ARG A 110 14.46 -1.64 -4.28
CA ARG A 110 15.86 -1.86 -3.84
C ARG A 110 16.86 -1.07 -4.67
N GLU A 111 16.70 -1.03 -6.00
CA GLU A 111 17.56 -0.27 -6.90
C GLU A 111 17.58 1.22 -6.57
N VAL A 112 16.41 1.81 -6.34
CA VAL A 112 16.29 3.24 -6.03
C VAL A 112 16.50 3.56 -4.54
N GLY A 113 16.56 2.54 -3.69
CA GLY A 113 16.82 2.69 -2.26
C GLY A 113 15.63 3.27 -1.49
N ILE A 114 14.42 2.73 -1.70
CA ILE A 114 13.22 3.05 -0.93
C ILE A 114 12.62 1.76 -0.34
N THR A 115 12.07 1.85 0.86
CA THR A 115 11.35 0.72 1.47
C THR A 115 10.03 0.50 0.72
N LEU A 116 9.76 -0.73 0.28
CA LEU A 116 8.46 -1.12 -0.28
C LEU A 116 7.80 -2.15 0.61
N PHE A 117 6.52 -2.00 0.84
CA PHE A 117 5.68 -2.99 1.50
C PHE A 117 4.26 -2.96 0.95
N SER A 118 3.45 -3.92 1.33
CA SER A 118 2.07 -4.02 0.88
C SER A 118 1.12 -4.31 2.05
N SER A 119 -0.15 -4.00 1.86
CA SER A 119 -1.23 -4.47 2.73
C SER A 119 -1.83 -5.73 2.12
N PRO A 120 -1.60 -6.91 2.73
CA PRO A 120 -2.19 -8.17 2.27
C PRO A 120 -3.64 -8.29 2.75
N PHE A 121 -4.51 -8.86 1.93
CA PHE A 121 -5.94 -9.06 2.22
C PHE A 121 -6.36 -10.52 2.32
N ASP A 122 -5.47 -11.45 2.02
CA ASP A 122 -5.69 -12.89 2.17
C ASP A 122 -4.39 -13.61 2.55
N SER A 123 -4.47 -14.90 2.82
CA SER A 123 -3.31 -15.71 3.22
C SER A 123 -2.29 -15.88 2.10
N GLN A 124 -2.72 -15.88 0.84
CA GLN A 124 -1.82 -16.01 -0.31
C GLN A 124 -0.97 -14.75 -0.50
N SER A 125 -1.50 -13.59 -0.14
CA SER A 125 -0.81 -12.31 -0.30
C SER A 125 0.20 -12.02 0.83
N VAL A 126 0.28 -12.87 1.87
CA VAL A 126 1.26 -12.74 2.96
C VAL A 126 2.59 -13.41 2.62
N ASP A 127 2.57 -14.47 1.81
CA ASP A 127 3.74 -15.27 1.41
C ASP A 127 4.53 -14.62 0.26
#